data_9bd5da25fb2b64e2f20a0ee39fd04ab1
#
_entry.id   9bd5da25fb2b64e2f20a0ee39fd04ab1
#
_cell.length_a   1.000
_cell.length_b   1.000
_cell.length_c   1.000
_cell.angle_alpha   90.00
_cell.angle_beta   90.00
_cell.angle_gamma   90.00
#
_symmetry.space_group_name_H-M   'P 1'
#
loop_
_entity.id
_entity.type
_entity.pdbx_description
1 polymer ?
#
loop_
_entity_poly.entity_id
_entity_poly.type
_entity_poly.pdbx_seq_one_letter_code
_entity_poly.pdbx_strand_id
1 'polypeptide(L)'
;MIWTIAKKELLVHIKSMRFGIALVLCSSVIALSAYVSGLDYAKRLSAYNSAVERHRQALRQVKVYSFLRPVVDLPPTPLSIFSRGVERNLPHSITLSHAHIPTILSGEMEKSPLSLFSDPHFFFPKFTLDIFQYSTENPLLSALSSFDIASVMGILLSLFALLLTFDAVSGERERGVLALELSNPVSRGEVFLGKYLGGLLALLFPLGIGFAIVLLVMGLSPSIRLGPEEISGVALVFGISLLYVSSFLMLGLFVSSSTKEASTSLIVLLVVWAVFVVVVPSGTGYFLSGRFPRDAWEKLHREVDALWREFRKKEGEIRKKLPFRGVKAVTTQEDGKMSVLVGSSEALLSILEQNKRIEPLRVEYALKEWRLYQEHLRPLMRWASLVKEVSRISPASQYSNAISAVAGTDLEGYESFVRQARTYREKLVEFLRDKFGTLRYFTPIKREEMMPEEKVMELLRGGFSSFSWDDVEPVDVSGLPSFVISHPGPTEGLGRASVDIGLLALFNVLFFLLGYLMFIRYDARWS
;
A
#
# COMPACT_ATOMS: atom_id res chain seq x y z
N MET A 1 -30.15 35.89 -6.53
CA MET A 1 -30.69 35.59 -5.18
C MET A 1 -29.96 34.40 -4.48
N ILE A 2 -29.51 33.37 -5.21
CA ILE A 2 -28.77 32.21 -4.63
C ILE A 2 -27.61 32.63 -3.71
N TRP A 3 -26.76 33.59 -4.14
CA TRP A 3 -25.62 34.06 -3.36
C TRP A 3 -26.00 34.78 -2.06
N THR A 4 -27.15 35.49 -2.05
CA THR A 4 -27.66 36.15 -0.85
C THR A 4 -28.11 35.13 0.19
N ILE A 5 -28.77 34.05 -0.27
CA ILE A 5 -29.16 32.92 0.58
C ILE A 5 -27.92 32.19 1.10
N ALA A 6 -26.96 31.88 0.21
CA ALA A 6 -25.72 31.23 0.61
C ALA A 6 -24.95 32.02 1.67
N LYS A 7 -24.87 33.36 1.55
CA LYS A 7 -24.27 34.22 2.59
C LYS A 7 -25.03 34.18 3.91
N LYS A 8 -26.39 34.20 3.84
CA LYS A 8 -27.22 34.08 5.05
C LYS A 8 -26.93 32.76 5.76
N GLU A 9 -26.97 31.63 5.03
CA GLU A 9 -26.72 30.30 5.59
C GLU A 9 -25.30 30.18 6.16
N LEU A 10 -24.28 30.66 5.44
CA LEU A 10 -22.91 30.71 5.92
C LEU A 10 -22.78 31.47 7.25
N LEU A 11 -23.41 32.66 7.35
CA LEU A 11 -23.39 33.45 8.58
C LEU A 11 -24.12 32.77 9.72
N VAL A 12 -25.23 32.08 9.45
CA VAL A 12 -25.97 31.28 10.44
C VAL A 12 -25.08 30.17 10.99
N HIS A 13 -24.39 29.45 10.10
CA HIS A 13 -23.46 28.39 10.51
C HIS A 13 -22.30 28.93 11.34
N ILE A 14 -21.57 29.94 10.85
CA ILE A 14 -20.38 30.50 11.53
C ILE A 14 -20.75 31.07 12.92
N LYS A 15 -21.92 31.69 13.07
CA LYS A 15 -22.38 32.21 14.37
C LYS A 15 -22.88 31.14 15.33
N SER A 16 -23.08 29.90 14.86
CA SER A 16 -23.57 28.83 15.72
C SER A 16 -22.45 28.30 16.62
N MET A 17 -22.77 28.10 17.89
CA MET A 17 -21.83 27.51 18.85
C MET A 17 -21.40 26.09 18.44
N ARG A 18 -22.29 25.35 17.76
CA ARG A 18 -22.01 23.99 17.22
C ARG A 18 -20.87 24.03 16.19
N PHE A 19 -20.87 25.03 15.30
CA PHE A 19 -19.82 25.22 14.31
C PHE A 19 -18.47 25.49 14.97
N GLY A 20 -18.44 26.42 15.95
CA GLY A 20 -17.20 26.76 16.66
C GLY A 20 -16.59 25.55 17.39
N ILE A 21 -17.42 24.79 18.12
CA ILE A 21 -16.96 23.57 18.83
C ILE A 21 -16.44 22.53 17.83
N ALA A 22 -17.19 22.25 16.75
CA ALA A 22 -16.82 21.26 15.76
C ALA A 22 -15.54 21.67 15.00
N LEU A 23 -15.40 22.97 14.67
CA LEU A 23 -14.18 23.51 14.03
C LEU A 23 -12.95 23.30 14.90
N VAL A 24 -13.02 23.65 16.20
CA VAL A 24 -11.90 23.48 17.13
C VAL A 24 -11.56 21.99 17.30
N LEU A 25 -12.57 21.15 17.47
CA LEU A 25 -12.39 19.70 17.63
C LEU A 25 -11.76 19.08 16.37
N CYS A 26 -12.33 19.36 15.18
CA CYS A 26 -11.78 18.86 13.92
C CYS A 26 -10.33 19.33 13.71
N SER A 27 -10.06 20.63 13.90
CA SER A 27 -8.72 21.18 13.71
C SER A 27 -7.71 20.57 14.68
N SER A 28 -8.08 20.37 15.95
CA SER A 28 -7.22 19.77 16.97
C SER A 28 -6.89 18.30 16.66
N VAL A 29 -7.91 17.50 16.27
CA VAL A 29 -7.70 16.08 15.96
C VAL A 29 -6.94 15.90 14.66
N ILE A 30 -7.19 16.73 13.64
CA ILE A 30 -6.44 16.73 12.38
C ILE A 30 -4.97 17.14 12.64
N ALA A 31 -4.74 18.15 13.48
CA ALA A 31 -3.39 18.58 13.84
C ALA A 31 -2.61 17.44 14.53
N LEU A 32 -3.24 16.78 15.50
CA LEU A 32 -2.63 15.64 16.19
C LEU A 32 -2.34 14.48 15.21
N SER A 33 -3.31 14.14 14.34
CA SER A 33 -3.13 13.10 13.32
C SER A 33 -2.02 13.46 12.35
N ALA A 34 -1.96 14.70 11.87
CA ALA A 34 -0.90 15.18 10.97
C ALA A 34 0.49 15.10 11.62
N TYR A 35 0.59 15.51 12.88
CA TYR A 35 1.83 15.42 13.65
C TYR A 35 2.30 13.97 13.82
N VAL A 36 1.41 13.08 14.25
CA VAL A 36 1.72 11.64 14.40
C VAL A 36 2.09 11.00 13.08
N SER A 37 1.35 11.27 11.99
CA SER A 37 1.67 10.75 10.65
C SER A 37 3.00 11.29 10.10
N GLY A 38 3.33 12.54 10.41
CA GLY A 38 4.64 13.13 10.06
C GLY A 38 5.80 12.44 10.78
N LEU A 39 5.64 12.15 12.08
CA LEU A 39 6.63 11.37 12.86
C LEU A 39 6.77 9.94 12.34
N ASP A 40 5.65 9.27 12.03
CA ASP A 40 5.65 7.93 11.45
C ASP A 40 6.37 7.90 10.09
N TYR A 41 6.11 8.88 9.23
CA TYR A 41 6.81 9.03 7.96
C TYR A 41 8.32 9.19 8.15
N ALA A 42 8.76 10.08 9.04
CA ALA A 42 10.18 10.30 9.33
C ALA A 42 10.85 9.01 9.86
N LYS A 43 10.17 8.26 10.73
CA LYS A 43 10.64 6.95 11.24
C LYS A 43 10.78 5.93 10.11
N ARG A 44 9.78 5.83 9.22
CA ARG A 44 9.82 4.91 8.06
C ARG A 44 10.93 5.28 7.09
N LEU A 45 11.11 6.56 6.79
CA LEU A 45 12.19 7.03 5.91
C LEU A 45 13.57 6.74 6.50
N SER A 46 13.76 6.97 7.81
CA SER A 46 15.01 6.62 8.52
C SER A 46 15.26 5.11 8.48
N ALA A 47 14.23 4.30 8.72
CA ALA A 47 14.33 2.84 8.64
C ALA A 47 14.71 2.37 7.23
N TYR A 48 14.07 2.95 6.18
CA TYR A 48 14.41 2.71 4.79
C TYR A 48 15.87 3.04 4.48
N ASN A 49 16.33 4.25 4.83
CA ASN A 49 17.72 4.67 4.59
C ASN A 49 18.71 3.73 5.29
N SER A 50 18.42 3.35 6.53
CA SER A 50 19.25 2.41 7.29
C SER A 50 19.23 1.00 6.69
N ALA A 51 18.10 0.54 6.15
CA ALA A 51 18.00 -0.75 5.47
C ALA A 51 18.83 -0.75 4.17
N VAL A 52 18.66 0.27 3.33
CA VAL A 52 19.42 0.43 2.07
C VAL A 52 20.92 0.42 2.34
N GLU A 53 21.38 1.14 3.38
CA GLU A 53 22.82 1.16 3.70
C GLU A 53 23.31 -0.20 4.22
N ARG A 54 22.55 -0.87 5.10
CA ARG A 54 22.88 -2.25 5.53
C ARG A 54 22.94 -3.22 4.34
N HIS A 55 21.96 -3.15 3.42
CA HIS A 55 21.94 -4.02 2.23
C HIS A 55 23.12 -3.74 1.31
N ARG A 56 23.50 -2.46 1.13
CA ARG A 56 24.68 -2.06 0.36
C ARG A 56 25.97 -2.59 0.98
N GLN A 57 26.11 -2.47 2.30
CA GLN A 57 27.27 -3.00 3.02
C GLN A 57 27.35 -4.52 2.94
N ALA A 58 26.20 -5.20 3.12
CA ALA A 58 26.12 -6.65 2.97
C ALA A 58 26.55 -7.12 1.57
N LEU A 59 26.15 -6.40 0.50
CA LEU A 59 26.58 -6.70 -0.86
C LEU A 59 28.08 -6.52 -1.07
N ARG A 60 28.68 -5.50 -0.46
CA ARG A 60 30.15 -5.27 -0.54
C ARG A 60 30.96 -6.31 0.20
N GLN A 61 30.37 -7.04 1.16
CA GLN A 61 31.04 -8.09 1.93
C GLN A 61 30.87 -9.47 1.32
N VAL A 62 30.09 -9.60 0.24
CA VAL A 62 29.88 -10.89 -0.42
C VAL A 62 31.20 -11.37 -1.03
N LYS A 63 31.61 -12.58 -0.64
CA LYS A 63 32.89 -13.20 -1.06
C LYS A 63 32.74 -14.17 -2.24
N VAL A 64 31.49 -14.53 -2.59
CA VAL A 64 31.19 -15.47 -3.68
C VAL A 64 30.00 -14.97 -4.48
N TYR A 65 30.09 -14.87 -5.80
CA TYR A 65 29.01 -14.38 -6.65
C TYR A 65 27.71 -15.18 -6.55
N SER A 66 27.78 -16.48 -6.26
CA SER A 66 26.60 -17.32 -6.03
C SER A 66 25.83 -16.96 -4.77
N PHE A 67 26.40 -16.20 -3.85
CA PHE A 67 25.75 -15.68 -2.65
C PHE A 67 25.25 -14.24 -2.79
N LEU A 68 25.45 -13.66 -3.98
CA LEU A 68 24.98 -12.32 -4.27
C LEU A 68 23.45 -12.29 -4.25
N ARG A 69 22.87 -11.63 -3.26
CA ARG A 69 21.43 -11.49 -3.06
C ARG A 69 21.09 -10.02 -2.83
N PRO A 70 21.01 -9.22 -3.90
CA PRO A 70 20.59 -7.84 -3.75
C PRO A 70 19.20 -7.75 -3.14
N VAL A 71 19.02 -6.82 -2.22
CA VAL A 71 17.72 -6.47 -1.67
C VAL A 71 17.28 -5.16 -2.29
N VAL A 72 16.04 -5.11 -2.73
CA VAL A 72 15.40 -3.88 -3.20
C VAL A 72 14.37 -3.44 -2.18
N ASP A 73 14.47 -2.19 -1.78
CA ASP A 73 13.65 -1.60 -0.75
C ASP A 73 12.66 -0.60 -1.35
N LEU A 74 11.42 -0.60 -0.85
CA LEU A 74 10.37 0.34 -1.23
C LEU A 74 10.49 1.60 -0.37
N PRO A 75 10.88 2.76 -0.94
CA PRO A 75 10.90 4.02 -0.20
C PRO A 75 9.48 4.49 0.09
N PRO A 76 9.22 5.07 1.28
CA PRO A 76 7.93 5.65 1.58
C PRO A 76 7.67 6.88 0.72
N THR A 77 6.50 6.97 0.07
CA THR A 77 6.10 8.16 -0.69
C THR A 77 5.74 9.31 0.24
N PRO A 78 6.05 10.59 -0.08
CA PRO A 78 5.67 11.73 0.76
C PRO A 78 4.16 11.82 0.99
N LEU A 79 3.34 11.46 0.00
CA LEU A 79 1.88 11.46 0.11
C LEU A 79 1.33 10.32 0.98
N SER A 80 2.17 9.32 1.36
CA SER A 80 1.78 8.27 2.32
C SER A 80 1.49 8.79 3.73
N ILE A 81 1.76 10.08 3.99
CA ILE A 81 1.29 10.79 5.19
C ILE A 81 -0.24 10.85 5.21
N PHE A 82 -0.89 11.09 4.06
CA PHE A 82 -2.34 11.13 3.96
C PHE A 82 -2.95 9.74 4.09
N SER A 83 -2.43 8.76 3.36
CA SER A 83 -2.89 7.38 3.43
C SER A 83 -1.76 6.41 3.16
N ARG A 84 -1.62 5.41 4.03
CA ARG A 84 -0.70 4.29 3.87
C ARG A 84 -1.31 3.14 3.06
N GLY A 85 -2.62 3.17 2.85
CA GLY A 85 -3.34 2.19 2.07
C GLY A 85 -2.96 0.74 2.42
N VAL A 86 -2.75 -0.08 1.38
CA VAL A 86 -2.33 -1.49 1.54
C VAL A 86 -0.84 -1.62 1.86
N GLU A 87 -0.02 -0.61 1.58
CA GLU A 87 1.42 -0.62 1.86
C GLU A 87 1.74 -0.90 3.34
N ARG A 88 0.84 -0.50 4.26
CA ARG A 88 0.99 -0.77 5.71
C ARG A 88 1.27 -2.23 6.04
N ASN A 89 0.67 -3.15 5.29
CA ASN A 89 0.66 -4.58 5.58
C ASN A 89 1.56 -5.38 4.64
N LEU A 90 2.22 -4.73 3.66
CA LEU A 90 3.04 -5.38 2.65
C LEU A 90 4.54 -5.29 2.99
N PRO A 91 5.35 -6.27 2.59
CA PRO A 91 6.79 -6.20 2.74
C PRO A 91 7.37 -5.01 1.99
N HIS A 92 8.23 -4.24 2.66
CA HIS A 92 8.90 -3.08 2.06
C HIS A 92 10.25 -3.44 1.43
N SER A 93 10.73 -4.68 1.64
CA SER A 93 12.02 -5.15 1.10
C SER A 93 11.82 -6.48 0.40
N ILE A 94 12.39 -6.62 -0.79
CA ILE A 94 12.37 -7.85 -1.58
C ILE A 94 13.80 -8.30 -1.83
N THR A 95 14.15 -9.50 -1.36
CA THR A 95 15.45 -10.13 -1.64
C THR A 95 15.41 -10.81 -3.00
N LEU A 96 16.34 -10.44 -3.87
CA LEU A 96 16.45 -11.01 -5.20
C LEU A 96 17.47 -12.16 -5.19
N SER A 97 17.06 -13.33 -5.66
CA SER A 97 17.96 -14.46 -5.83
C SER A 97 18.14 -14.75 -7.32
N HIS A 98 19.41 -14.92 -7.73
CA HIS A 98 19.74 -15.39 -9.07
C HIS A 98 19.76 -16.92 -9.15
N ALA A 99 19.94 -17.61 -8.01
CA ALA A 99 20.08 -19.08 -7.95
C ALA A 99 18.75 -19.81 -8.08
N HIS A 100 17.66 -19.18 -7.65
CA HIS A 100 16.30 -19.66 -7.80
C HIS A 100 15.54 -18.63 -8.63
N ILE A 101 15.37 -18.95 -9.91
CA ILE A 101 14.53 -18.10 -10.74
C ILE A 101 13.09 -18.49 -10.44
N PRO A 102 12.21 -17.61 -10.52
CA PRO A 102 12.05 -16.23 -10.09
C PRO A 102 11.13 -16.12 -8.90
N THR A 103 11.46 -16.71 -7.81
CA THR A 103 10.69 -16.39 -6.60
C THR A 103 11.19 -15.05 -6.08
N ILE A 104 10.43 -14.03 -6.38
CA ILE A 104 10.46 -12.73 -5.69
C ILE A 104 10.32 -12.93 -4.15
N LEU A 105 10.10 -14.15 -3.72
CA LEU A 105 9.63 -14.56 -2.41
C LEU A 105 10.66 -15.35 -1.59
N SER A 106 11.90 -15.47 -2.01
CA SER A 106 12.94 -16.16 -1.24
C SER A 106 13.76 -15.22 -0.36
N GLY A 107 13.09 -14.37 0.39
CA GLY A 107 13.69 -13.66 1.52
C GLY A 107 12.97 -14.08 2.79
N GLU A 108 13.70 -14.60 3.77
CA GLU A 108 13.24 -15.01 5.12
C GLU A 108 11.79 -15.52 5.14
N MET A 109 11.63 -16.79 4.83
CA MET A 109 10.35 -17.46 4.62
C MET A 109 9.50 -17.65 5.90
N GLU A 110 9.83 -16.99 7.00
CA GLU A 110 8.98 -17.05 8.20
C GLU A 110 7.74 -16.14 8.11
N LYS A 111 7.72 -15.17 7.19
CA LYS A 111 6.53 -14.39 6.86
C LYS A 111 6.43 -14.22 5.36
N SER A 112 6.03 -15.28 4.67
CA SER A 112 5.71 -15.22 3.24
C SER A 112 4.71 -14.09 2.97
N PRO A 113 4.93 -13.21 1.97
CA PRO A 113 3.92 -12.23 1.54
C PRO A 113 2.55 -12.87 1.25
N LEU A 114 2.53 -14.14 0.88
CA LEU A 114 1.30 -14.89 0.65
C LEU A 114 0.62 -15.34 1.95
N SER A 115 1.31 -15.44 3.08
CA SER A 115 0.63 -15.61 4.37
C SER A 115 -0.14 -14.35 4.77
N LEU A 116 0.26 -13.19 4.24
CA LEU A 116 -0.45 -11.93 4.38
C LEU A 116 -1.76 -11.93 3.57
N PHE A 117 -1.80 -12.59 2.40
CA PHE A 117 -3.02 -12.79 1.62
C PHE A 117 -3.99 -13.81 2.24
N SER A 118 -3.57 -14.58 3.24
CA SER A 118 -4.46 -15.48 3.98
C SER A 118 -5.33 -14.75 5.02
N ASP A 119 -5.01 -13.51 5.36
CA ASP A 119 -5.84 -12.65 6.21
C ASP A 119 -6.83 -11.85 5.34
N PRO A 120 -8.15 -12.12 5.43
CA PRO A 120 -9.16 -11.36 4.68
C PRO A 120 -9.13 -9.85 4.94
N HIS A 121 -8.55 -9.43 6.06
CA HIS A 121 -8.43 -8.02 6.44
C HIS A 121 -7.22 -7.30 5.83
N PHE A 122 -6.37 -8.03 5.11
CA PHE A 122 -5.14 -7.49 4.53
C PHE A 122 -5.35 -6.35 3.52
N PHE A 123 -6.38 -6.46 2.68
CA PHE A 123 -6.63 -5.51 1.58
C PHE A 123 -7.39 -4.25 2.00
N PHE A 124 -7.86 -4.17 3.23
CA PHE A 124 -8.70 -3.06 3.67
C PHE A 124 -8.11 -2.43 4.91
N PRO A 125 -8.01 -1.09 4.94
CA PRO A 125 -7.71 -0.42 6.18
C PRO A 125 -8.77 -0.87 7.19
N LYS A 126 -8.35 -1.61 8.20
CA LYS A 126 -9.20 -1.96 9.31
C LYS A 126 -9.64 -0.66 9.97
N PHE A 127 -10.87 -0.26 9.73
CA PHE A 127 -11.60 0.58 10.66
C PHE A 127 -11.92 -0.21 11.95
N THR A 128 -11.22 -1.30 12.17
CA THR A 128 -11.31 -1.98 13.44
C THR A 128 -10.60 -1.09 14.44
N LEU A 129 -11.32 -0.75 15.47
CA LEU A 129 -10.81 -0.37 16.78
C LEU A 129 -9.90 -1.48 17.35
N ASP A 130 -8.93 -1.95 16.58
CA ASP A 130 -7.83 -2.79 17.08
C ASP A 130 -6.87 -1.91 17.88
N ILE A 131 -7.45 -1.30 18.93
CA ILE A 131 -6.75 -0.61 20.03
C ILE A 131 -5.76 -1.58 20.72
N PHE A 132 -5.79 -2.88 20.37
CA PHE A 132 -5.10 -3.96 21.04
C PHE A 132 -4.12 -4.77 20.21
N GLN A 133 -3.65 -4.28 19.06
CA GLN A 133 -2.50 -4.92 18.44
C GLN A 133 -1.24 -4.60 19.28
N TYR A 134 -0.79 -5.60 20.02
CA TYR A 134 0.40 -5.56 20.88
C TYR A 134 1.64 -5.20 20.06
N SER A 135 1.93 -3.90 19.92
CA SER A 135 3.29 -3.46 19.67
C SER A 135 3.91 -3.17 21.04
N THR A 136 5.17 -3.54 21.23
CA THR A 136 5.99 -3.23 22.41
C THR A 136 6.21 -1.73 22.61
N GLU A 137 5.71 -0.90 21.73
CA GLU A 137 5.69 0.56 21.79
C GLU A 137 4.34 1.05 22.34
N ASN A 138 4.33 2.22 22.93
CA ASN A 138 3.19 2.84 23.61
C ASN A 138 1.86 2.59 22.87
N PRO A 139 0.90 1.86 23.48
CA PRO A 139 -0.33 1.41 22.79
C PRO A 139 -1.21 2.57 22.30
N LEU A 140 -1.13 3.75 22.91
CA LEU A 140 -1.84 4.95 22.44
C LEU A 140 -1.25 5.49 21.14
N LEU A 141 0.08 5.48 21.00
CA LEU A 141 0.74 5.91 19.76
C LEU A 141 0.52 4.92 18.63
N SER A 142 0.49 3.61 18.91
CA SER A 142 0.20 2.61 17.89
C SER A 142 -1.25 2.66 17.42
N ALA A 143 -2.20 2.92 18.32
CA ALA A 143 -3.60 3.12 17.96
C ALA A 143 -3.79 4.38 17.10
N LEU A 144 -3.15 5.51 17.46
CA LEU A 144 -3.20 6.75 16.68
C LEU A 144 -2.50 6.60 15.33
N SER A 145 -1.39 5.88 15.24
CA SER A 145 -0.72 5.60 13.97
C SER A 145 -1.51 4.66 13.04
N SER A 146 -2.51 3.96 13.57
CA SER A 146 -3.42 3.13 12.79
C SER A 146 -4.43 3.93 11.96
N PHE A 147 -4.67 5.20 12.33
CA PHE A 147 -5.56 6.10 11.60
C PHE A 147 -4.74 7.03 10.70
N ASP A 148 -4.87 6.85 9.39
CA ASP A 148 -4.32 7.79 8.40
C ASP A 148 -5.04 9.13 8.48
N ILE A 149 -4.36 10.23 8.12
CA ILE A 149 -4.97 11.56 8.06
C ILE A 149 -6.26 11.56 7.24
N ALA A 150 -6.26 10.87 6.09
CA ALA A 150 -7.42 10.76 5.24
C ALA A 150 -8.61 10.10 5.97
N SER A 151 -8.36 9.03 6.73
CA SER A 151 -9.40 8.36 7.52
C SER A 151 -9.96 9.28 8.61
N VAL A 152 -9.07 9.97 9.35
CA VAL A 152 -9.47 10.93 10.39
C VAL A 152 -10.28 12.06 9.79
N MET A 153 -9.79 12.67 8.71
CA MET A 153 -10.51 13.74 8.01
C MET A 153 -11.85 13.23 7.45
N GLY A 154 -11.86 12.03 6.87
CA GLY A 154 -13.07 11.41 6.34
C GLY A 154 -14.17 11.26 7.39
N ILE A 155 -13.83 10.75 8.57
CA ILE A 155 -14.77 10.56 9.68
C ILE A 155 -15.26 11.91 10.22
N LEU A 156 -14.34 12.80 10.56
CA LEU A 156 -14.67 14.06 11.22
C LEU A 156 -15.44 15.01 10.30
N LEU A 157 -14.98 15.18 9.06
CA LEU A 157 -15.61 16.12 8.14
C LEU A 157 -16.95 15.63 7.62
N SER A 158 -17.14 14.32 7.42
CA SER A 158 -18.45 13.77 7.06
C SER A 158 -19.45 13.94 8.19
N LEU A 159 -19.04 13.66 9.44
CA LEU A 159 -19.91 13.90 10.60
C LEU A 159 -20.24 15.39 10.76
N PHE A 160 -19.24 16.27 10.54
CA PHE A 160 -19.47 17.71 10.61
C PHE A 160 -20.42 18.18 9.49
N ALA A 161 -20.31 17.66 8.27
CA ALA A 161 -21.25 17.95 7.19
C ALA A 161 -22.70 17.61 7.59
N LEU A 162 -22.91 16.47 8.25
CA LEU A 162 -24.23 16.08 8.74
C LEU A 162 -24.73 16.98 9.86
N LEU A 163 -23.84 17.40 10.79
CA LEU A 163 -24.20 18.33 11.87
C LEU A 163 -24.58 19.72 11.35
N LEU A 164 -24.10 20.13 10.18
CA LEU A 164 -24.52 21.41 9.56
C LEU A 164 -25.85 21.31 8.83
N THR A 165 -26.28 20.08 8.43
CA THR A 165 -27.40 19.93 7.50
C THR A 165 -28.61 19.20 8.06
N PHE A 166 -28.50 18.50 9.21
CA PHE A 166 -29.60 17.71 9.75
C PHE A 166 -30.87 18.54 10.02
N ASP A 167 -30.71 19.80 10.44
CA ASP A 167 -31.80 20.73 10.76
C ASP A 167 -32.02 21.84 9.70
N ALA A 168 -31.27 21.79 8.59
CA ALA A 168 -31.26 22.85 7.58
C ALA A 168 -32.60 23.05 6.88
N VAL A 169 -33.43 22.00 6.75
CA VAL A 169 -34.77 22.06 6.18
C VAL A 169 -35.79 21.64 7.24
N SER A 170 -35.62 20.51 7.91
CA SER A 170 -36.54 19.98 8.93
C SER A 170 -36.66 20.93 10.10
N GLY A 171 -35.56 21.51 10.61
CA GLY A 171 -35.60 22.46 11.72
C GLY A 171 -36.24 23.80 11.36
N GLU A 172 -36.11 24.29 10.12
CA GLU A 172 -36.82 25.48 9.66
C GLU A 172 -38.32 25.20 9.42
N ARG A 173 -38.64 23.98 8.98
CA ARG A 173 -40.04 23.52 8.89
C ARG A 173 -40.70 23.47 10.26
N GLU A 174 -40.05 22.87 11.25
CA GLU A 174 -40.53 22.75 12.63
C GLU A 174 -40.76 24.12 13.28
N ARG A 175 -39.93 25.12 12.97
CA ARG A 175 -40.06 26.49 13.48
C ARG A 175 -40.95 27.40 12.63
N GLY A 176 -41.51 26.91 11.52
CA GLY A 176 -42.33 27.70 10.60
C GLY A 176 -41.57 28.73 9.75
N VAL A 177 -40.25 28.79 9.88
CA VAL A 177 -39.37 29.75 9.16
C VAL A 177 -39.33 29.44 7.67
N LEU A 178 -39.39 28.16 7.28
CA LEU A 178 -39.36 27.74 5.88
C LEU A 178 -40.54 28.28 5.09
N ALA A 179 -41.74 28.31 5.68
CA ALA A 179 -42.94 28.88 5.05
C ALA A 179 -42.79 30.39 4.79
N LEU A 180 -42.20 31.11 5.75
CA LEU A 180 -41.88 32.53 5.61
C LEU A 180 -40.79 32.80 4.52
N GLU A 181 -39.78 31.94 4.44
CA GLU A 181 -38.73 32.04 3.40
C GLU A 181 -39.30 31.82 1.99
N LEU A 182 -40.21 30.84 1.84
CA LEU A 182 -40.87 30.51 0.59
C LEU A 182 -42.02 31.49 0.20
N SER A 183 -42.44 32.36 1.10
CA SER A 183 -43.39 33.45 0.77
C SER A 183 -42.75 34.63 0.03
N ASN A 184 -41.42 34.71 0.05
CA ASN A 184 -40.69 35.67 -0.75
C ASN A 184 -40.65 35.24 -2.22
N PRO A 185 -40.44 36.16 -3.19
CA PRO A 185 -40.39 35.86 -4.61
C PRO A 185 -39.05 35.17 -4.99
N VAL A 186 -38.80 33.98 -4.39
CA VAL A 186 -37.61 33.16 -4.59
C VAL A 186 -38.01 31.79 -5.04
N SER A 187 -37.34 31.24 -6.06
CA SER A 187 -37.62 29.88 -6.50
C SER A 187 -37.14 28.87 -5.47
N ARG A 188 -37.85 27.74 -5.32
CA ARG A 188 -37.47 26.64 -4.41
C ARG A 188 -36.06 26.13 -4.71
N GLY A 189 -35.68 26.10 -6.01
CA GLY A 189 -34.33 25.71 -6.44
C GLY A 189 -33.24 26.66 -5.94
N GLU A 190 -33.50 27.98 -5.94
CA GLU A 190 -32.55 28.97 -5.40
C GLU A 190 -32.37 28.81 -3.89
N VAL A 191 -33.44 28.50 -3.15
CA VAL A 191 -33.34 28.21 -1.70
C VAL A 191 -32.48 26.96 -1.46
N PHE A 192 -32.79 25.86 -2.13
CA PHE A 192 -32.08 24.61 -1.96
C PHE A 192 -30.59 24.72 -2.33
N LEU A 193 -30.27 25.33 -3.50
CA LEU A 193 -28.90 25.61 -3.92
C LEU A 193 -28.18 26.58 -2.98
N GLY A 194 -28.91 27.59 -2.46
CA GLY A 194 -28.35 28.53 -1.50
C GLY A 194 -27.95 27.85 -0.20
N LYS A 195 -28.76 26.94 0.34
CA LYS A 195 -28.44 26.12 1.53
C LYS A 195 -27.24 25.22 1.29
N TYR A 196 -27.20 24.56 0.13
CA TYR A 196 -26.05 23.74 -0.24
C TYR A 196 -24.75 24.56 -0.31
N LEU A 197 -24.74 25.68 -1.05
CA LEU A 197 -23.56 26.52 -1.21
C LEU A 197 -23.12 27.13 0.14
N GLY A 198 -24.08 27.55 0.97
CA GLY A 198 -23.80 28.08 2.31
C GLY A 198 -23.13 27.04 3.22
N GLY A 199 -23.64 25.80 3.23
CA GLY A 199 -23.05 24.69 3.96
C GLY A 199 -21.69 24.27 3.40
N LEU A 200 -21.52 24.23 2.07
CA LEU A 200 -20.23 23.91 1.43
C LEU A 200 -19.16 24.95 1.77
N LEU A 201 -19.51 26.24 1.72
CA LEU A 201 -18.61 27.32 2.11
C LEU A 201 -18.24 27.23 3.60
N ALA A 202 -19.19 26.87 4.48
CA ALA A 202 -18.89 26.63 5.88
C ALA A 202 -17.89 25.50 6.10
N LEU A 203 -18.02 24.39 5.34
CA LEU A 203 -17.12 23.24 5.40
C LEU A 203 -15.73 23.50 4.82
N LEU A 204 -15.58 24.49 3.92
CA LEU A 204 -14.25 24.88 3.43
C LEU A 204 -13.34 25.39 4.54
N PHE A 205 -13.85 25.95 5.65
CA PHE A 205 -13.02 26.41 6.76
C PHE A 205 -12.30 25.24 7.46
N PRO A 206 -12.99 24.24 8.02
CA PRO A 206 -12.30 23.12 8.69
C PRO A 206 -11.45 22.29 7.71
N LEU A 207 -11.90 22.12 6.47
CA LEU A 207 -11.13 21.45 5.44
C LEU A 207 -9.85 22.22 5.10
N GLY A 208 -9.96 23.52 4.83
CA GLY A 208 -8.81 24.38 4.51
C GLY A 208 -7.80 24.49 5.66
N ILE A 209 -8.28 24.63 6.89
CA ILE A 209 -7.42 24.65 8.10
C ILE A 209 -6.71 23.29 8.23
N GLY A 210 -7.44 22.18 8.06
CA GLY A 210 -6.87 20.83 8.11
C GLY A 210 -5.72 20.66 7.09
N PHE A 211 -5.95 21.04 5.83
CA PHE A 211 -4.91 20.97 4.80
C PHE A 211 -3.76 21.94 5.06
N ALA A 212 -4.01 23.15 5.57
CA ALA A 212 -2.96 24.09 5.96
C ALA A 212 -2.07 23.50 7.06
N ILE A 213 -2.66 22.83 8.05
CA ILE A 213 -1.92 22.15 9.12
C ILE A 213 -1.05 21.02 8.54
N VAL A 214 -1.62 20.18 7.65
CA VAL A 214 -0.86 19.09 7.02
C VAL A 214 0.30 19.65 6.21
N LEU A 215 0.07 20.66 5.38
CA LEU A 215 1.12 21.34 4.60
C LEU A 215 2.20 21.96 5.51
N LEU A 216 1.80 22.53 6.65
CA LEU A 216 2.73 23.06 7.64
C LEU A 216 3.62 21.94 8.21
N VAL A 217 3.03 20.82 8.62
CA VAL A 217 3.76 19.65 9.14
C VAL A 217 4.71 19.09 8.07
N MET A 218 4.25 18.97 6.81
CA MET A 218 5.09 18.52 5.70
C MET A 218 6.25 19.48 5.44
N GLY A 219 5.99 20.80 5.43
CA GLY A 219 6.99 21.82 5.14
C GLY A 219 8.02 22.02 6.26
N LEU A 220 7.62 21.79 7.52
CA LEU A 220 8.53 21.86 8.68
C LEU A 220 9.35 20.59 8.88
N SER A 221 8.97 19.47 8.26
CA SER A 221 9.68 18.21 8.38
C SER A 221 10.92 18.19 7.48
N PRO A 222 12.14 18.08 8.03
CA PRO A 222 13.36 17.94 7.21
C PRO A 222 13.37 16.69 6.33
N SER A 223 12.54 15.72 6.66
CA SER A 223 12.45 14.41 5.99
C SER A 223 11.58 14.46 4.73
N ILE A 224 10.81 15.54 4.51
CA ILE A 224 9.86 15.63 3.40
C ILE A 224 10.33 16.72 2.44
N ARG A 225 10.55 16.34 1.19
CA ARG A 225 10.83 17.31 0.12
C ARG A 225 9.53 17.57 -0.64
N LEU A 226 9.04 18.80 -0.54
CA LEU A 226 7.87 19.25 -1.29
C LEU A 226 8.31 19.73 -2.68
N GLY A 227 8.17 18.89 -3.68
CA GLY A 227 8.32 19.23 -5.09
C GLY A 227 6.98 19.57 -5.75
N PRO A 228 6.99 19.92 -7.04
CA PRO A 228 5.75 20.20 -7.80
C PRO A 228 4.78 19.01 -7.85
N GLU A 229 5.31 17.78 -7.86
CA GLU A 229 4.50 16.56 -7.87
C GLU A 229 3.76 16.38 -6.54
N GLU A 230 4.43 16.57 -5.40
CA GLU A 230 3.82 16.46 -4.08
C GLU A 230 2.75 17.54 -3.88
N ILE A 231 3.01 18.77 -4.33
CA ILE A 231 2.03 19.87 -4.25
C ILE A 231 0.81 19.54 -5.12
N SER A 232 1.00 19.03 -6.33
CA SER A 232 -0.10 18.60 -7.18
C SER A 232 -0.90 17.46 -6.55
N GLY A 233 -0.22 16.50 -5.91
CA GLY A 233 -0.85 15.42 -5.16
C GLY A 233 -1.69 15.93 -3.99
N VAL A 234 -1.17 16.87 -3.20
CA VAL A 234 -1.94 17.52 -2.11
C VAL A 234 -3.17 18.24 -2.64
N ALA A 235 -3.04 18.95 -3.77
CA ALA A 235 -4.19 19.63 -4.40
C ALA A 235 -5.25 18.62 -4.88
N LEU A 236 -4.84 17.47 -5.44
CA LEU A 236 -5.76 16.39 -5.81
C LEU A 236 -6.46 15.79 -4.59
N VAL A 237 -5.73 15.51 -3.51
CA VAL A 237 -6.30 15.01 -2.24
C VAL A 237 -7.30 16.02 -1.66
N PHE A 238 -7.00 17.33 -1.75
CA PHE A 238 -7.94 18.38 -1.35
C PHE A 238 -9.23 18.35 -2.18
N GLY A 239 -9.11 18.27 -3.52
CA GLY A 239 -10.28 18.20 -4.41
C GLY A 239 -11.14 16.97 -4.16
N ILE A 240 -10.53 15.79 -3.96
CA ILE A 240 -11.22 14.55 -3.63
C ILE A 240 -11.92 14.68 -2.26
N SER A 241 -11.26 15.28 -1.27
CA SER A 241 -11.84 15.51 0.06
C SER A 241 -13.03 16.45 0.00
N LEU A 242 -12.95 17.51 -0.81
CA LEU A 242 -14.07 18.43 -1.04
C LEU A 242 -15.27 17.71 -1.67
N LEU A 243 -15.04 16.89 -2.69
CA LEU A 243 -16.07 16.10 -3.35
C LEU A 243 -16.74 15.10 -2.38
N TYR A 244 -15.94 14.46 -1.54
CA TYR A 244 -16.40 13.54 -0.50
C TYR A 244 -17.28 14.24 0.53
N VAL A 245 -16.83 15.35 1.09
CA VAL A 245 -17.56 16.11 2.11
C VAL A 245 -18.85 16.69 1.53
N SER A 246 -18.80 17.14 0.27
CA SER A 246 -19.98 17.58 -0.49
C SER A 246 -21.04 16.49 -0.61
N SER A 247 -20.66 15.20 -0.81
CA SER A 247 -21.61 14.10 -0.89
C SER A 247 -22.37 13.88 0.42
N PHE A 248 -21.71 14.02 1.58
CA PHE A 248 -22.37 13.96 2.88
C PHE A 248 -23.23 15.20 3.18
N LEU A 249 -22.80 16.37 2.72
CA LEU A 249 -23.62 17.59 2.80
C LEU A 249 -24.94 17.41 2.02
N MET A 250 -24.85 16.86 0.80
CA MET A 250 -26.04 16.57 -0.02
C MET A 250 -26.92 15.48 0.60
N LEU A 251 -26.33 14.43 1.17
CA LEU A 251 -27.05 13.40 1.91
C LEU A 251 -27.80 14.03 3.10
N GLY A 252 -27.15 14.92 3.85
CA GLY A 252 -27.77 15.63 4.97
C GLY A 252 -28.95 16.48 4.54
N LEU A 253 -28.83 17.26 3.47
CA LEU A 253 -29.91 18.06 2.90
C LEU A 253 -31.07 17.18 2.38
N PHE A 254 -30.77 16.05 1.75
CA PHE A 254 -31.76 15.08 1.29
C PHE A 254 -32.59 14.54 2.45
N VAL A 255 -31.96 14.04 3.51
CA VAL A 255 -32.67 13.47 4.67
C VAL A 255 -33.43 14.57 5.42
N SER A 256 -32.84 15.75 5.62
CA SER A 256 -33.49 16.89 6.25
C SER A 256 -34.71 17.36 5.46
N SER A 257 -34.68 17.29 4.12
CA SER A 257 -35.85 17.60 3.28
C SER A 257 -36.95 16.54 3.35
N SER A 258 -36.59 15.30 3.67
CA SER A 258 -37.49 14.13 3.71
C SER A 258 -38.20 13.97 5.07
N THR A 259 -37.64 14.54 6.14
CA THR A 259 -38.15 14.41 7.52
C THR A 259 -38.94 15.66 7.96
N LYS A 260 -39.83 15.47 8.93
CA LYS A 260 -40.62 16.58 9.48
C LYS A 260 -39.92 17.26 10.65
N GLU A 261 -39.22 16.50 11.46
CA GLU A 261 -38.57 16.95 12.71
C GLU A 261 -37.04 16.84 12.58
N ALA A 262 -36.31 17.78 13.17
CA ALA A 262 -34.87 17.81 13.18
C ALA A 262 -34.25 16.62 13.95
N SER A 263 -34.90 16.17 15.03
CA SER A 263 -34.51 15.01 15.81
C SER A 263 -34.52 13.71 14.99
N THR A 264 -35.59 13.48 14.24
CA THR A 264 -35.73 12.32 13.33
C THR A 264 -34.67 12.36 12.22
N SER A 265 -34.45 13.55 11.63
CA SER A 265 -33.38 13.75 10.64
C SER A 265 -32.03 13.35 11.18
N LEU A 266 -31.64 13.79 12.38
CA LEU A 266 -30.36 13.50 13.01
C LEU A 266 -30.18 11.98 13.23
N ILE A 267 -31.21 11.30 13.77
CA ILE A 267 -31.12 9.85 14.03
C ILE A 267 -30.92 9.08 12.72
N VAL A 268 -31.71 9.37 11.69
CA VAL A 268 -31.59 8.72 10.38
C VAL A 268 -30.19 8.96 9.78
N LEU A 269 -29.71 10.20 9.83
CA LEU A 269 -28.39 10.56 9.31
C LEU A 269 -27.25 9.84 10.04
N LEU A 270 -27.33 9.72 11.37
CA LEU A 270 -26.31 9.00 12.15
C LEU A 270 -26.30 7.51 11.81
N VAL A 271 -27.45 6.89 11.61
CA VAL A 271 -27.54 5.47 11.19
C VAL A 271 -26.93 5.30 9.79
N VAL A 272 -27.34 6.13 8.83
CA VAL A 272 -26.83 6.07 7.45
C VAL A 272 -25.32 6.34 7.42
N TRP A 273 -24.86 7.32 8.21
CA TRP A 273 -23.45 7.62 8.36
C TRP A 273 -22.67 6.41 8.92
N ALA A 274 -23.16 5.80 10.00
CA ALA A 274 -22.49 4.63 10.58
C ALA A 274 -22.40 3.48 9.57
N VAL A 275 -23.44 3.27 8.75
CA VAL A 275 -23.43 2.25 7.69
C VAL A 275 -22.36 2.59 6.63
N PHE A 276 -22.36 3.82 6.10
CA PHE A 276 -21.44 4.20 5.02
C PHE A 276 -20.00 4.38 5.47
N VAL A 277 -19.78 4.89 6.69
CA VAL A 277 -18.41 5.23 7.14
C VAL A 277 -17.77 4.10 7.94
N VAL A 278 -18.56 3.29 8.64
CA VAL A 278 -18.04 2.24 9.53
C VAL A 278 -18.37 0.84 9.00
N VAL A 279 -19.67 0.53 8.82
CA VAL A 279 -20.09 -0.86 8.56
C VAL A 279 -19.63 -1.36 7.19
N VAL A 280 -19.84 -0.59 6.12
CA VAL A 280 -19.48 -1.01 4.78
C VAL A 280 -17.95 -1.11 4.63
N PRO A 281 -17.12 -0.09 4.96
CA PRO A 281 -15.68 -0.19 4.82
C PRO A 281 -15.06 -1.34 5.61
N SER A 282 -15.49 -1.54 6.87
CA SER A 282 -14.94 -2.57 7.75
C SER A 282 -15.54 -3.95 7.51
N GLY A 283 -16.82 -4.01 7.14
CA GLY A 283 -17.59 -5.25 7.07
C GLY A 283 -17.43 -6.01 5.75
N THR A 284 -17.11 -5.31 4.64
CA THR A 284 -17.12 -5.93 3.30
C THR A 284 -16.15 -7.11 3.20
N GLY A 285 -14.93 -6.97 3.72
CA GLY A 285 -13.94 -8.04 3.75
C GLY A 285 -14.42 -9.24 4.58
N TYR A 286 -15.05 -8.96 5.71
CA TYR A 286 -15.62 -10.00 6.58
C TYR A 286 -16.78 -10.75 5.91
N PHE A 287 -17.73 -10.05 5.30
CA PHE A 287 -18.86 -10.66 4.59
C PHE A 287 -18.41 -11.51 3.40
N LEU A 288 -17.34 -11.13 2.73
CA LEU A 288 -16.79 -11.87 1.60
C LEU A 288 -15.74 -12.91 2.01
N SER A 289 -15.42 -13.05 3.30
CA SER A 289 -14.43 -14.00 3.81
C SER A 289 -14.74 -15.47 3.46
N GLY A 290 -16.03 -15.82 3.34
CA GLY A 290 -16.47 -17.14 2.89
C GLY A 290 -16.09 -17.48 1.44
N ARG A 291 -15.79 -16.48 0.60
CA ARG A 291 -15.31 -16.64 -0.79
C ARG A 291 -13.78 -16.56 -0.90
N PHE A 292 -13.09 -16.38 0.21
CA PHE A 292 -11.64 -16.32 0.24
C PHE A 292 -11.05 -17.70 -0.10
N PRO A 293 -10.13 -17.81 -1.07
CA PRO A 293 -9.57 -19.09 -1.50
C PRO A 293 -8.50 -19.59 -0.50
N ARG A 294 -8.94 -20.07 0.66
CA ARG A 294 -8.06 -20.51 1.77
C ARG A 294 -7.07 -21.60 1.37
N ASP A 295 -7.50 -22.52 0.48
CA ASP A 295 -6.68 -23.66 0.08
C ASP A 295 -5.65 -23.33 -1.02
N ALA A 296 -5.73 -22.11 -1.59
CA ALA A 296 -4.87 -21.71 -2.71
C ALA A 296 -3.38 -21.79 -2.33
N TRP A 297 -3.06 -21.42 -1.08
CA TRP A 297 -1.70 -21.42 -0.56
C TRP A 297 -1.13 -22.83 -0.38
N GLU A 298 -1.86 -23.72 0.29
CA GLU A 298 -1.43 -25.09 0.49
C GLU A 298 -1.29 -25.84 -0.83
N LYS A 299 -2.22 -25.58 -1.75
CA LYS A 299 -2.20 -26.16 -3.09
C LYS A 299 -0.97 -25.70 -3.85
N LEU A 300 -0.69 -24.39 -3.85
CA LEU A 300 0.51 -23.83 -4.47
C LEU A 300 1.79 -24.48 -3.93
N HIS A 301 1.95 -24.59 -2.60
CA HIS A 301 3.13 -25.20 -2.00
C HIS A 301 3.31 -26.65 -2.46
N ARG A 302 2.22 -27.46 -2.45
CA ARG A 302 2.29 -28.86 -2.92
C ARG A 302 2.70 -28.96 -4.38
N GLU A 303 2.19 -28.09 -5.25
CA GLU A 303 2.51 -28.09 -6.68
C GLU A 303 3.95 -27.61 -6.93
N VAL A 304 4.41 -26.59 -6.23
CA VAL A 304 5.80 -26.10 -6.30
C VAL A 304 6.77 -27.17 -5.80
N ASP A 305 6.48 -27.83 -4.68
CA ASP A 305 7.30 -28.93 -4.17
C ASP A 305 7.35 -30.10 -5.15
N ALA A 306 6.24 -30.44 -5.78
CA ALA A 306 6.19 -31.48 -6.80
C ALA A 306 7.05 -31.11 -8.02
N LEU A 307 6.95 -29.86 -8.48
CA LEU A 307 7.74 -29.31 -9.58
C LEU A 307 9.25 -29.41 -9.29
N TRP A 308 9.67 -29.01 -8.09
CA TRP A 308 11.08 -29.07 -7.70
C TRP A 308 11.58 -30.48 -7.43
N ARG A 309 10.74 -31.43 -7.03
CA ARG A 309 11.08 -32.87 -7.00
C ARG A 309 11.35 -33.40 -8.40
N GLU A 310 10.52 -33.04 -9.38
CA GLU A 310 10.74 -33.43 -10.78
C GLU A 310 12.05 -32.82 -11.33
N PHE A 311 12.28 -31.53 -11.06
CA PHE A 311 13.55 -30.88 -11.42
C PHE A 311 14.76 -31.64 -10.86
N ARG A 312 14.78 -31.93 -9.56
CA ARG A 312 15.88 -32.65 -8.90
C ARG A 312 16.13 -34.02 -9.54
N LYS A 313 15.08 -34.72 -9.96
CA LYS A 313 15.22 -35.99 -10.67
C LYS A 313 15.95 -35.80 -12.01
N LYS A 314 15.49 -34.86 -12.83
CA LYS A 314 16.14 -34.54 -14.13
C LYS A 314 17.56 -34.00 -13.99
N GLU A 315 17.79 -33.16 -13.00
CA GLU A 315 19.13 -32.67 -12.65
C GLU A 315 20.05 -33.85 -12.30
N GLY A 316 19.57 -34.80 -11.50
CA GLY A 316 20.31 -36.00 -11.15
C GLY A 316 20.67 -36.89 -12.36
N GLU A 317 19.78 -36.99 -13.35
CA GLU A 317 20.04 -37.73 -14.61
C GLU A 317 21.15 -37.05 -15.44
N ILE A 318 21.14 -35.70 -15.51
CA ILE A 318 22.21 -34.92 -16.19
C ILE A 318 23.54 -35.11 -15.47
N ARG A 319 23.56 -35.03 -14.14
CA ARG A 319 24.77 -35.21 -13.35
C ARG A 319 25.36 -36.62 -13.47
N LYS A 320 24.52 -37.64 -13.60
CA LYS A 320 24.97 -39.03 -13.85
C LYS A 320 25.65 -39.19 -15.21
N LYS A 321 25.17 -38.47 -16.23
CA LYS A 321 25.75 -38.51 -17.58
C LYS A 321 27.06 -37.70 -17.70
N LEU A 322 27.23 -36.74 -16.81
CA LEU A 322 28.43 -35.89 -16.71
C LEU A 322 29.12 -36.15 -15.37
N PRO A 323 29.89 -37.24 -15.22
CA PRO A 323 30.51 -37.55 -13.95
C PRO A 323 31.46 -36.45 -13.54
N PHE A 324 31.47 -36.19 -12.27
CA PHE A 324 32.39 -35.23 -11.67
C PHE A 324 33.83 -35.72 -11.82
N ARG A 325 34.71 -34.86 -12.28
CA ARG A 325 36.15 -35.13 -12.42
C ARG A 325 36.91 -34.23 -11.47
N GLY A 326 38.02 -34.73 -10.90
CA GLY A 326 38.84 -33.98 -9.98
C GLY A 326 38.48 -34.17 -8.50
N VAL A 327 39.24 -33.54 -7.63
CA VAL A 327 39.03 -33.66 -6.17
C VAL A 327 38.05 -32.61 -5.69
N LYS A 328 37.02 -33.09 -5.00
CA LYS A 328 36.04 -32.24 -4.32
C LYS A 328 36.31 -32.29 -2.82
N ALA A 329 36.63 -31.18 -2.24
CA ALA A 329 36.69 -31.08 -0.80
C ALA A 329 35.26 -30.86 -0.23
N VAL A 330 34.99 -31.57 0.84
CA VAL A 330 33.70 -31.60 1.51
C VAL A 330 33.69 -30.54 2.61
N THR A 331 32.57 -29.85 2.75
CA THR A 331 32.29 -28.93 3.83
C THR A 331 31.99 -29.66 5.11
N THR A 332 32.63 -29.28 6.19
CA THR A 332 32.17 -29.52 7.56
C THR A 332 31.59 -28.25 8.13
N GLN A 333 30.48 -28.36 8.81
CA GLN A 333 29.89 -27.27 9.58
C GLN A 333 30.24 -27.52 11.05
N GLU A 334 31.18 -26.75 11.55
CA GLU A 334 31.53 -26.73 12.98
C GLU A 334 31.32 -25.29 13.48
N ASP A 335 30.62 -25.14 14.59
CA ASP A 335 30.33 -23.87 15.27
C ASP A 335 29.68 -22.77 14.40
N GLY A 336 28.77 -23.14 13.50
CA GLY A 336 28.05 -22.17 12.67
C GLY A 336 28.88 -21.56 11.53
N LYS A 337 30.13 -21.97 11.35
CA LYS A 337 31.00 -21.59 10.24
C LYS A 337 30.97 -22.65 9.15
N MET A 338 30.61 -22.24 7.95
CA MET A 338 30.59 -23.09 6.77
C MET A 338 31.92 -22.95 6.03
N SER A 339 32.74 -23.96 6.11
CA SER A 339 34.01 -24.03 5.35
C SER A 339 33.74 -24.65 3.98
N VAL A 340 33.97 -23.90 2.90
CA VAL A 340 33.88 -24.40 1.52
C VAL A 340 35.30 -24.57 1.00
N LEU A 341 35.67 -25.78 0.66
CA LEU A 341 36.97 -26.04 0.06
C LEU A 341 36.93 -25.95 -1.46
N VAL A 342 37.97 -25.37 -2.02
CA VAL A 342 38.18 -25.25 -3.45
C VAL A 342 38.69 -26.57 -3.99
N GLY A 343 38.02 -27.12 -4.99
CA GLY A 343 38.48 -28.30 -5.69
C GLY A 343 39.57 -27.98 -6.71
N SER A 344 40.19 -29.01 -7.29
CA SER A 344 41.15 -28.90 -8.38
C SER A 344 40.54 -28.12 -9.58
N SER A 345 41.39 -27.60 -10.46
CA SER A 345 40.97 -26.96 -11.71
C SER A 345 40.01 -27.83 -12.55
N GLU A 346 40.24 -29.14 -12.56
CA GLU A 346 39.36 -30.12 -13.22
C GLU A 346 37.99 -30.23 -12.54
N ALA A 347 37.95 -30.18 -11.21
CA ALA A 347 36.72 -30.18 -10.44
C ALA A 347 35.87 -28.96 -10.77
N LEU A 348 36.48 -27.79 -10.84
CA LEU A 348 35.80 -26.54 -11.18
C LEU A 348 35.25 -26.58 -12.62
N LEU A 349 36.07 -27.00 -13.59
CA LEU A 349 35.63 -27.13 -14.99
C LEU A 349 34.47 -28.12 -15.12
N SER A 350 34.54 -29.23 -14.39
CA SER A 350 33.47 -30.23 -14.33
C SER A 350 32.15 -29.66 -13.75
N ILE A 351 32.23 -28.85 -12.68
CA ILE A 351 31.09 -28.16 -12.11
C ILE A 351 30.52 -27.14 -13.10
N LEU A 352 31.34 -26.37 -13.76
CA LEU A 352 30.93 -25.38 -14.75
C LEU A 352 30.23 -26.06 -15.94
N GLU A 353 30.77 -27.17 -16.44
CA GLU A 353 30.15 -27.93 -17.53
C GLU A 353 28.80 -28.50 -17.11
N GLN A 354 28.70 -29.11 -15.92
CA GLN A 354 27.44 -29.58 -15.37
C GLN A 354 26.41 -28.44 -15.23
N ASN A 355 26.84 -27.30 -14.68
CA ASN A 355 25.97 -26.15 -14.48
C ASN A 355 25.48 -25.56 -15.81
N LYS A 356 26.33 -25.46 -16.83
CA LYS A 356 25.93 -25.03 -18.18
C LYS A 356 24.84 -25.93 -18.79
N ARG A 357 24.88 -27.24 -18.51
CA ARG A 357 23.85 -28.19 -18.98
C ARG A 357 22.56 -28.13 -18.15
N ILE A 358 22.67 -27.87 -16.86
CA ILE A 358 21.53 -27.83 -15.93
C ILE A 358 20.81 -26.47 -15.98
N GLU A 359 21.52 -25.41 -16.31
CA GLU A 359 20.96 -24.04 -16.27
C GLU A 359 19.71 -23.85 -17.15
N PRO A 360 19.67 -24.29 -18.44
CA PRO A 360 18.47 -24.17 -19.26
C PRO A 360 17.26 -24.87 -18.63
N LEU A 361 17.48 -26.07 -18.07
CA LEU A 361 16.45 -26.81 -17.36
C LEU A 361 15.96 -26.04 -16.12
N ARG A 362 16.87 -25.45 -15.38
CA ARG A 362 16.52 -24.64 -14.19
C ARG A 362 15.69 -23.42 -14.56
N VAL A 363 16.06 -22.71 -15.63
CA VAL A 363 15.28 -21.58 -16.17
C VAL A 363 13.88 -22.02 -16.56
N GLU A 364 13.75 -23.17 -17.25
CA GLU A 364 12.44 -23.74 -17.62
C GLU A 364 11.56 -24.01 -16.40
N TYR A 365 12.11 -24.67 -15.36
CA TYR A 365 11.36 -25.00 -14.15
C TYR A 365 11.00 -23.78 -13.33
N ALA A 366 11.85 -22.80 -13.31
CA ALA A 366 11.57 -21.53 -12.68
C ALA A 366 10.45 -20.75 -13.39
N LEU A 367 10.39 -20.78 -14.71
CA LEU A 367 9.27 -20.21 -15.46
C LEU A 367 7.96 -20.97 -15.20
N LYS A 368 8.02 -22.31 -15.03
CA LYS A 368 6.86 -23.11 -14.62
C LYS A 368 6.40 -22.75 -13.22
N GLU A 369 7.33 -22.62 -12.27
CA GLU A 369 7.02 -22.16 -10.91
C GLU A 369 6.34 -20.80 -10.93
N TRP A 370 6.88 -19.83 -11.70
CA TRP A 370 6.26 -18.52 -11.86
C TRP A 370 4.82 -18.57 -12.39
N ARG A 371 4.55 -19.47 -13.36
CA ARG A 371 3.19 -19.66 -13.86
C ARG A 371 2.26 -20.19 -12.78
N LEU A 372 2.71 -21.16 -11.98
CA LEU A 372 1.96 -21.66 -10.83
C LEU A 372 1.64 -20.53 -9.84
N TYR A 373 2.62 -19.70 -9.49
CA TYR A 373 2.37 -18.52 -8.64
C TYR A 373 1.31 -17.60 -9.24
N GLN A 374 1.41 -17.28 -10.52
CA GLN A 374 0.40 -16.44 -11.18
C GLN A 374 -0.99 -17.05 -11.18
N GLU A 375 -1.10 -18.36 -11.43
CA GLU A 375 -2.38 -19.07 -11.44
C GLU A 375 -3.04 -19.07 -10.06
N HIS A 376 -2.25 -19.27 -8.99
CA HIS A 376 -2.76 -19.29 -7.63
C HIS A 376 -2.97 -17.89 -7.03
N LEU A 377 -2.23 -16.87 -7.48
CA LEU A 377 -2.45 -15.48 -7.09
C LEU A 377 -3.71 -14.87 -7.74
N ARG A 378 -4.08 -15.29 -8.95
CA ARG A 378 -5.27 -14.76 -9.64
C ARG A 378 -6.57 -14.86 -8.83
N PRO A 379 -6.92 -15.98 -8.17
CA PRO A 379 -8.10 -16.05 -7.32
C PRO A 379 -8.05 -15.08 -6.14
N LEU A 380 -6.87 -14.88 -5.54
CA LEU A 380 -6.67 -13.93 -4.44
C LEU A 380 -6.85 -12.50 -4.91
N MET A 381 -6.25 -12.14 -6.05
CA MET A 381 -6.41 -10.82 -6.67
C MET A 381 -7.86 -10.54 -7.08
N ARG A 382 -8.55 -11.54 -7.63
CA ARG A 382 -9.99 -11.44 -7.95
C ARG A 382 -10.83 -11.23 -6.71
N TRP A 383 -10.52 -11.92 -5.63
CA TRP A 383 -11.22 -11.72 -4.35
C TRP A 383 -10.97 -10.30 -3.82
N ALA A 384 -9.74 -9.81 -3.84
CA ALA A 384 -9.38 -8.44 -3.44
C ALA A 384 -10.11 -7.39 -4.29
N SER A 385 -10.14 -7.58 -5.62
CA SER A 385 -10.93 -6.72 -6.52
C SER A 385 -12.41 -6.75 -6.17
N LEU A 386 -12.99 -7.92 -5.94
CA LEU A 386 -14.40 -8.07 -5.56
C LEU A 386 -14.73 -7.30 -4.28
N VAL A 387 -13.87 -7.40 -3.26
CA VAL A 387 -14.06 -6.68 -2.00
C VAL A 387 -13.96 -5.17 -2.23
N LYS A 388 -12.99 -4.70 -3.03
CA LYS A 388 -12.87 -3.29 -3.44
C LYS A 388 -14.14 -2.82 -4.17
N GLU A 389 -14.64 -3.59 -5.16
CA GLU A 389 -15.85 -3.24 -5.91
C GLU A 389 -17.09 -3.17 -5.02
N VAL A 390 -17.29 -4.15 -4.13
CA VAL A 390 -18.44 -4.15 -3.22
C VAL A 390 -18.33 -3.02 -2.20
N SER A 391 -17.14 -2.71 -1.70
CA SER A 391 -16.94 -1.60 -0.76
C SER A 391 -17.25 -0.22 -1.37
N ARG A 392 -17.17 -0.09 -2.71
CA ARG A 392 -17.52 1.13 -3.46
C ARG A 392 -18.97 1.58 -3.34
N ILE A 393 -19.84 0.78 -2.74
CA ILE A 393 -21.18 1.22 -2.34
C ILE A 393 -21.11 2.36 -1.30
N SER A 394 -20.01 2.45 -0.56
CA SER A 394 -19.79 3.50 0.44
C SER A 394 -18.95 4.66 -0.12
N PRO A 395 -19.42 5.92 0.01
CA PRO A 395 -18.61 7.09 -0.28
C PRO A 395 -17.29 7.14 0.51
N ALA A 396 -17.27 6.62 1.74
CA ALA A 396 -16.06 6.58 2.55
C ALA A 396 -15.00 5.60 1.99
N SER A 397 -15.43 4.45 1.45
CA SER A 397 -14.52 3.52 0.76
C SER A 397 -13.98 4.12 -0.54
N GLN A 398 -14.84 4.78 -1.33
CA GLN A 398 -14.42 5.47 -2.56
C GLN A 398 -13.37 6.55 -2.26
N TYR A 399 -13.60 7.34 -1.22
CA TYR A 399 -12.68 8.37 -0.74
C TYR A 399 -11.32 7.76 -0.35
N SER A 400 -11.32 6.72 0.49
CA SER A 400 -10.09 6.03 0.93
C SER A 400 -9.32 5.43 -0.25
N ASN A 401 -10.02 4.76 -1.19
CA ASN A 401 -9.42 4.18 -2.39
C ASN A 401 -8.80 5.26 -3.28
N ALA A 402 -9.51 6.37 -3.51
CA ALA A 402 -9.03 7.45 -4.35
C ALA A 402 -7.77 8.12 -3.77
N ILE A 403 -7.74 8.37 -2.45
CA ILE A 403 -6.57 8.96 -1.80
C ILE A 403 -5.38 8.00 -1.81
N SER A 404 -5.60 6.71 -1.52
CA SER A 404 -4.54 5.70 -1.58
C SER A 404 -3.94 5.58 -2.99
N ALA A 405 -4.77 5.67 -4.04
CA ALA A 405 -4.30 5.65 -5.42
C ALA A 405 -3.45 6.89 -5.77
N VAL A 406 -3.88 8.10 -5.36
CA VAL A 406 -3.11 9.34 -5.55
C VAL A 406 -1.82 9.33 -4.74
N ALA A 407 -1.83 8.75 -3.54
CA ALA A 407 -0.63 8.59 -2.71
C ALA A 407 0.33 7.50 -3.22
N GLY A 408 -0.09 6.66 -4.18
CA GLY A 408 0.70 5.54 -4.69
C GLY A 408 0.81 4.36 -3.73
N THR A 409 -0.04 4.32 -2.69
CA THR A 409 -0.05 3.31 -1.62
C THR A 409 -1.13 2.24 -1.80
N ASP A 410 -1.80 2.26 -2.95
CA ASP A 410 -2.78 1.26 -3.36
C ASP A 410 -2.11 -0.04 -3.84
N LEU A 411 -2.91 -1.07 -4.08
CA LEU A 411 -2.43 -2.38 -4.52
C LEU A 411 -1.68 -2.30 -5.86
N GLU A 412 -2.16 -1.48 -6.80
CA GLU A 412 -1.54 -1.30 -8.12
C GLU A 412 -0.18 -0.61 -8.01
N GLY A 413 -0.02 0.34 -7.07
CA GLY A 413 1.26 0.95 -6.72
C GLY A 413 2.27 -0.08 -6.23
N TYR A 414 1.84 -0.98 -5.34
CA TYR A 414 2.69 -2.07 -4.87
C TYR A 414 3.02 -3.09 -5.96
N GLU A 415 2.07 -3.46 -6.81
CA GLU A 415 2.32 -4.33 -7.96
C GLU A 415 3.34 -3.72 -8.94
N SER A 416 3.34 -2.39 -9.08
CA SER A 416 4.35 -1.68 -9.87
C SER A 416 5.75 -1.87 -9.29
N PHE A 417 5.91 -1.75 -7.96
CA PHE A 417 7.17 -2.04 -7.27
C PHE A 417 7.64 -3.48 -7.52
N VAL A 418 6.75 -4.46 -7.36
CA VAL A 418 7.06 -5.88 -7.59
C VAL A 418 7.50 -6.13 -9.05
N ARG A 419 6.82 -5.48 -10.02
CA ARG A 419 7.22 -5.56 -11.45
C ARG A 419 8.61 -4.98 -11.69
N GLN A 420 8.92 -3.81 -11.10
CA GLN A 420 10.22 -3.17 -11.23
C GLN A 420 11.33 -4.02 -10.59
N ALA A 421 11.07 -4.60 -9.41
CA ALA A 421 11.98 -5.53 -8.76
C ALA A 421 12.27 -6.76 -9.65
N ARG A 422 11.25 -7.28 -10.34
CA ARG A 422 11.41 -8.37 -11.29
C ARG A 422 12.27 -7.97 -12.49
N THR A 423 11.99 -6.83 -13.11
CA THR A 423 12.79 -6.33 -14.25
C THR A 423 14.25 -6.11 -13.85
N TYR A 424 14.47 -5.58 -12.66
CA TYR A 424 15.83 -5.44 -12.12
C TYR A 424 16.53 -6.79 -11.94
N ARG A 425 15.81 -7.80 -11.43
CA ARG A 425 16.33 -9.14 -11.31
C ARG A 425 16.70 -9.75 -12.67
N GLU A 426 15.92 -9.54 -13.72
CA GLU A 426 16.23 -9.99 -15.08
C GLU A 426 17.57 -9.38 -15.55
N LYS A 427 17.77 -8.08 -15.30
CA LYS A 427 19.06 -7.39 -15.57
C LYS A 427 20.23 -7.97 -14.76
N LEU A 428 19.98 -8.33 -13.50
CA LEU A 428 20.98 -8.99 -12.66
C LEU A 428 21.37 -10.36 -13.20
N VAL A 429 20.40 -11.16 -13.64
CA VAL A 429 20.62 -12.47 -14.24
C VAL A 429 21.43 -12.35 -15.54
N GLU A 430 21.10 -11.39 -16.40
CA GLU A 430 21.82 -11.09 -17.62
C GLU A 430 23.28 -10.69 -17.33
N PHE A 431 23.50 -9.75 -16.41
CA PHE A 431 24.83 -9.34 -15.98
C PHE A 431 25.69 -10.52 -15.49
N LEU A 432 25.14 -11.41 -14.65
CA LEU A 432 25.86 -12.57 -14.15
C LEU A 432 26.18 -13.58 -15.25
N ARG A 433 25.26 -13.75 -16.20
CA ARG A 433 25.43 -14.65 -17.34
C ARG A 433 26.50 -14.14 -18.30
N ASP A 434 26.51 -12.84 -18.57
CA ASP A 434 27.50 -12.22 -19.44
C ASP A 434 28.90 -12.23 -18.79
N LYS A 435 28.98 -11.98 -17.49
CA LYS A 435 30.27 -11.94 -16.76
C LYS A 435 30.88 -13.33 -16.56
N PHE A 436 30.06 -14.37 -16.31
CA PHE A 436 30.56 -15.71 -15.91
C PHE A 436 30.12 -16.84 -16.85
N GLY A 437 29.27 -16.59 -17.83
CA GLY A 437 28.71 -17.61 -18.72
C GLY A 437 27.79 -18.61 -18.01
N THR A 438 27.54 -18.45 -16.71
CA THR A 438 26.66 -19.29 -15.88
C THR A 438 26.15 -18.51 -14.69
N LEU A 439 24.95 -18.86 -14.20
CA LEU A 439 24.36 -18.24 -13.01
C LEU A 439 24.93 -18.78 -11.69
N ARG A 440 25.64 -19.89 -11.73
CA ARG A 440 26.26 -20.53 -10.56
C ARG A 440 27.76 -20.51 -10.67
N TYR A 441 28.37 -19.45 -10.22
CA TYR A 441 29.80 -19.35 -10.08
C TYR A 441 30.16 -19.30 -8.59
N PHE A 442 30.90 -20.33 -8.13
CA PHE A 442 31.16 -20.53 -6.71
C PHE A 442 32.53 -20.05 -6.25
N THR A 443 33.44 -19.73 -7.15
CA THR A 443 34.80 -19.37 -6.70
C THR A 443 35.07 -17.89 -6.90
N PRO A 444 35.63 -17.23 -5.89
CA PRO A 444 36.25 -15.91 -6.05
C PRO A 444 37.59 -15.97 -6.76
N ILE A 445 38.11 -17.17 -7.00
CA ILE A 445 39.45 -17.39 -7.55
C ILE A 445 39.43 -17.17 -9.06
N LYS A 446 40.31 -16.31 -9.54
CA LYS A 446 40.53 -16.11 -10.97
C LYS A 446 40.99 -17.41 -11.61
N ARG A 447 40.61 -17.63 -12.87
CA ARG A 447 40.99 -18.86 -13.62
C ARG A 447 42.50 -19.09 -13.63
N GLU A 448 43.29 -18.01 -13.53
CA GLU A 448 44.77 -17.98 -13.51
C GLU A 448 45.37 -18.40 -12.16
N GLU A 449 44.55 -18.34 -11.07
CA GLU A 449 44.97 -18.70 -9.71
C GLU A 449 44.49 -20.09 -9.30
N MET A 450 43.98 -20.90 -10.24
CA MET A 450 43.48 -22.25 -9.95
C MET A 450 44.63 -23.16 -9.54
N MET A 451 44.50 -23.76 -8.36
CA MET A 451 45.49 -24.67 -7.83
C MET A 451 45.55 -25.98 -8.64
N PRO A 452 46.72 -26.49 -8.98
CA PRO A 452 46.88 -27.84 -9.51
C PRO A 452 46.40 -28.88 -8.49
N GLU A 453 45.95 -30.03 -8.98
CA GLU A 453 45.37 -31.10 -8.14
C GLU A 453 46.31 -31.56 -7.01
N GLU A 454 47.63 -31.62 -7.28
CA GLU A 454 48.66 -31.95 -6.30
C GLU A 454 48.63 -31.00 -5.08
N LYS A 455 48.49 -29.70 -5.31
CA LYS A 455 48.48 -28.68 -4.27
C LYS A 455 47.17 -28.72 -3.45
N VAL A 456 46.04 -29.06 -4.09
CA VAL A 456 44.76 -29.28 -3.41
C VAL A 456 44.82 -30.54 -2.53
N MET A 457 45.49 -31.61 -3.01
CA MET A 457 45.71 -32.82 -2.24
C MET A 457 46.69 -32.62 -1.05
N GLU A 458 47.68 -31.77 -1.20
CA GLU A 458 48.58 -31.37 -0.13
C GLU A 458 47.86 -30.61 0.98
N LEU A 459 47.03 -29.63 0.60
CA LEU A 459 46.16 -28.88 1.53
C LEU A 459 45.16 -29.80 2.25
N LEU A 460 44.56 -30.79 1.57
CA LEU A 460 43.69 -31.79 2.16
C LEU A 460 44.40 -32.67 3.18
N ARG A 461 45.69 -32.99 2.96
CA ARG A 461 46.51 -33.79 3.89
C ARG A 461 46.98 -32.98 5.09
N GLY A 462 47.19 -31.68 4.92
CA GLY A 462 47.64 -30.77 5.98
C GLY A 462 46.57 -30.33 6.98
N GLY A 463 45.33 -30.72 6.76
CA GLY A 463 44.18 -30.30 7.59
C GLY A 463 43.62 -28.91 7.22
N PHE A 464 42.34 -28.69 7.44
CA PHE A 464 41.58 -27.49 7.03
C PHE A 464 41.90 -26.22 7.83
N SER A 465 42.86 -26.23 8.72
CA SER A 465 43.13 -25.14 9.67
C SER A 465 43.75 -23.88 9.06
N SER A 466 44.09 -23.89 7.76
CA SER A 466 44.78 -22.76 7.10
C SER A 466 43.90 -21.92 6.17
N PHE A 467 42.64 -22.31 5.93
CA PHE A 467 41.74 -21.54 5.08
C PHE A 467 40.68 -20.83 5.93
N SER A 468 40.79 -19.51 6.01
CA SER A 468 39.74 -18.67 6.62
C SER A 468 39.01 -17.94 5.51
N TRP A 469 37.66 -17.88 5.66
CA TRP A 469 36.86 -16.99 4.82
C TRP A 469 37.27 -15.52 4.96
N ASP A 470 37.90 -15.17 6.08
CA ASP A 470 38.34 -13.79 6.34
C ASP A 470 39.48 -13.38 5.39
N ASP A 471 40.24 -14.36 4.88
CA ASP A 471 41.36 -14.13 3.93
C ASP A 471 40.86 -13.97 2.47
N VAL A 472 39.58 -14.24 2.19
CA VAL A 472 39.01 -14.10 0.84
C VAL A 472 38.53 -12.68 0.63
N GLU A 473 39.06 -12.01 -0.39
CA GLU A 473 38.57 -10.67 -0.76
C GLU A 473 37.11 -10.69 -1.22
N PRO A 474 36.35 -9.66 -0.90
CA PRO A 474 35.00 -9.49 -1.42
C PRO A 474 34.96 -9.44 -2.94
N VAL A 475 33.91 -9.97 -3.54
CA VAL A 475 33.75 -9.93 -5.00
C VAL A 475 33.55 -8.50 -5.51
N ASP A 476 34.04 -8.21 -6.68
CA ASP A 476 33.82 -6.92 -7.33
C ASP A 476 32.36 -6.77 -7.76
N VAL A 477 31.65 -5.87 -7.09
CA VAL A 477 30.26 -5.52 -7.35
C VAL A 477 30.09 -4.19 -8.10
N SER A 478 31.21 -3.57 -8.56
CA SER A 478 31.16 -2.24 -9.19
C SER A 478 30.37 -2.19 -10.50
N GLY A 479 30.28 -3.32 -11.21
CA GLY A 479 29.50 -3.44 -12.44
C GLY A 479 28.04 -3.88 -12.26
N LEU A 480 27.56 -4.08 -11.02
CA LEU A 480 26.19 -4.48 -10.78
C LEU A 480 25.20 -3.38 -11.23
N PRO A 481 24.14 -3.74 -11.96
CA PRO A 481 23.09 -2.78 -12.28
C PRO A 481 22.50 -2.18 -11.00
N SER A 482 22.24 -0.88 -11.00
CA SER A 482 21.58 -0.21 -9.88
C SER A 482 20.07 -0.36 -9.97
N PHE A 483 19.42 -0.59 -8.83
CA PHE A 483 17.96 -0.51 -8.74
C PHE A 483 17.53 0.94 -8.51
N VAL A 484 16.77 1.47 -9.45
CA VAL A 484 16.14 2.79 -9.32
C VAL A 484 14.63 2.58 -9.41
N ILE A 485 13.92 2.89 -8.34
CA ILE A 485 12.48 2.80 -8.31
C ILE A 485 11.87 4.06 -8.93
N SER A 486 10.89 3.86 -9.82
CA SER A 486 10.02 4.92 -10.29
C SER A 486 8.68 4.78 -9.59
N HIS A 487 8.35 5.74 -8.73
CA HIS A 487 7.01 5.80 -8.15
C HIS A 487 6.02 6.32 -9.20
N PRO A 488 4.82 5.73 -9.28
CA PRO A 488 3.76 6.32 -10.07
C PRO A 488 3.43 7.71 -9.51
N GLY A 489 3.47 8.71 -10.38
CA GLY A 489 3.16 10.10 -9.99
C GLY A 489 1.68 10.27 -9.61
N PRO A 490 1.32 11.39 -8.93
CA PRO A 490 -0.06 11.68 -8.53
C PRO A 490 -1.05 11.73 -9.71
N THR A 491 -0.59 12.10 -10.90
CA THR A 491 -1.39 12.12 -12.14
C THR A 491 -1.75 10.71 -12.61
N GLU A 492 -0.84 9.75 -12.50
CA GLU A 492 -1.11 8.34 -12.77
C GLU A 492 -2.07 7.78 -11.69
N GLY A 493 -1.84 8.16 -10.43
CA GLY A 493 -2.75 7.87 -9.32
C GLY A 493 -4.17 8.39 -9.56
N LEU A 494 -4.31 9.59 -10.14
CA LEU A 494 -5.61 10.15 -10.54
C LEU A 494 -6.32 9.26 -11.58
N GLY A 495 -5.58 8.72 -12.56
CA GLY A 495 -6.12 7.76 -13.51
C GLY A 495 -6.71 6.53 -12.84
N ARG A 496 -5.99 5.96 -11.85
CA ARG A 496 -6.46 4.81 -11.05
C ARG A 496 -7.64 5.15 -10.13
N ALA A 497 -7.68 6.38 -9.61
CA ALA A 497 -8.76 6.89 -8.78
C ALA A 497 -10.03 7.28 -9.55
N SER A 498 -9.99 7.32 -10.88
CA SER A 498 -11.05 7.89 -11.73
C SER A 498 -12.44 7.29 -11.49
N VAL A 499 -12.52 5.97 -11.30
CA VAL A 499 -13.78 5.28 -11.02
C VAL A 499 -14.35 5.71 -9.66
N ASP A 500 -13.51 5.76 -8.63
CA ASP A 500 -13.92 6.13 -7.27
C ASP A 500 -14.34 7.60 -7.21
N ILE A 501 -13.63 8.50 -7.91
CA ILE A 501 -13.98 9.91 -8.06
C ILE A 501 -15.30 10.07 -8.83
N GLY A 502 -15.47 9.32 -9.92
CA GLY A 502 -16.70 9.31 -10.70
C GLY A 502 -17.93 8.86 -9.90
N LEU A 503 -17.76 7.84 -9.06
CA LEU A 503 -18.80 7.37 -8.15
C LEU A 503 -19.11 8.40 -7.05
N LEU A 504 -18.11 9.08 -6.47
CA LEU A 504 -18.34 10.19 -5.54
C LEU A 504 -19.13 11.33 -6.19
N ALA A 505 -18.79 11.68 -7.43
CA ALA A 505 -19.53 12.69 -8.18
C ALA A 505 -20.97 12.23 -8.45
N LEU A 506 -21.18 10.96 -8.78
CA LEU A 506 -22.50 10.37 -8.97
C LEU A 506 -23.34 10.44 -7.69
N PHE A 507 -22.76 10.13 -6.52
CA PHE A 507 -23.45 10.29 -5.22
C PHE A 507 -23.87 11.73 -4.97
N ASN A 508 -23.01 12.71 -5.28
CA ASN A 508 -23.36 14.14 -5.20
C ASN A 508 -24.60 14.46 -6.04
N VAL A 509 -24.60 14.03 -7.31
CA VAL A 509 -25.73 14.28 -8.23
C VAL A 509 -26.99 13.56 -7.74
N LEU A 510 -26.86 12.30 -7.33
CA LEU A 510 -28.00 11.49 -6.85
C LEU A 510 -28.65 12.11 -5.61
N PHE A 511 -27.86 12.43 -4.58
CA PHE A 511 -28.41 13.03 -3.36
C PHE A 511 -28.93 14.44 -3.59
N PHE A 512 -28.31 15.22 -4.49
CA PHE A 512 -28.86 16.50 -4.92
C PHE A 512 -30.25 16.33 -5.54
N LEU A 513 -30.39 15.44 -6.52
CA LEU A 513 -31.66 15.23 -7.20
C LEU A 513 -32.75 14.73 -6.23
N LEU A 514 -32.42 13.77 -5.36
CA LEU A 514 -33.34 13.25 -4.35
C LEU A 514 -33.74 14.34 -3.35
N GLY A 515 -32.79 15.11 -2.84
CA GLY A 515 -33.04 16.22 -1.93
C GLY A 515 -33.90 17.30 -2.55
N TYR A 516 -33.59 17.69 -3.79
CA TYR A 516 -34.35 18.67 -4.54
C TYR A 516 -35.78 18.22 -4.81
N LEU A 517 -36.00 16.96 -5.22
CA LEU A 517 -37.33 16.40 -5.43
C LEU A 517 -38.17 16.38 -4.15
N MET A 518 -37.57 16.02 -3.01
CA MET A 518 -38.25 16.04 -1.71
C MET A 518 -38.58 17.48 -1.26
N PHE A 519 -37.66 18.41 -1.52
CA PHE A 519 -37.84 19.81 -1.20
C PHE A 519 -38.99 20.48 -2.02
N ILE A 520 -39.11 20.13 -3.31
CA ILE A 520 -40.19 20.64 -4.17
C ILE A 520 -41.57 20.09 -3.77
N ARG A 521 -41.64 18.83 -3.33
CA ARG A 521 -42.88 18.17 -2.91
C ARG A 521 -43.43 18.71 -1.60
N TYR A 522 -42.67 19.52 -0.87
CA TYR A 522 -43.12 20.15 0.36
C TYR A 522 -44.29 21.12 0.07
N ASP A 523 -45.47 20.87 0.65
CA ASP A 523 -46.60 21.79 0.59
C ASP A 523 -46.59 22.73 1.80
N ALA A 524 -46.30 24.01 1.53
CA ALA A 524 -46.25 25.05 2.58
C ALA A 524 -47.63 25.44 3.12
N ARG A 525 -48.71 24.92 2.53
CA ARG A 525 -50.10 25.31 2.88
C ARG A 525 -50.68 24.52 4.05
N TRP A 526 -50.02 23.45 4.47
CA TRP A 526 -50.52 22.50 5.48
C TRP A 526 -49.57 22.29 6.67
N SER A 527 -48.67 23.20 6.97
CA SER A 527 -47.77 23.13 8.12
C SER A 527 -48.17 24.08 9.22
#